data_26ec25af2e4570bdee5d659eb65a6760
#
_entry.id   26ec25af2e4570bdee5d659eb65a6760
#
_cell.length_a   1.000
_cell.length_b   1.000
_cell.length_c   1.000
_cell.angle_alpha   90.00
_cell.angle_beta   90.00
_cell.angle_gamma   90.00
#
_symmetry.space_group_name_H-M   'P 1'
#
loop_
_entity.id
_entity.type
_entity.pdbx_description
1 polymer ?
#
loop_
_entity_poly.entity_id
_entity_poly.type
_entity_poly.pdbx_seq_one_letter_code
_entity_poly.pdbx_strand_id
1 'polypeptide(L)'
;MASVVVDVVGLRKSFDRAEVLRGVSFQLDRGETLVVMGGSGSGKTVLLRHVAGLIRPDSGQVRVFGLAIEGLSEEELLPIRRRMGYVFQGAALFDSLSVHENVAFPLREHTSLSEPEIHERVIHVLSLVGLGEDVLPLLPSELSGGMRKRVGIARALVIEPELMLFDEPTAGLDPTNSKMVGELIVQLKGGAGDTSIVVTHDVELARTVADRLAILMDGRFAVVGRPNEVMASGDPAVQAFLAGDAR
;
A
#
# COMPACT_ATOMS: atom_id res chain seq x y z
N MET A 1 22.30 12.17 0.44
CA MET A 1 21.96 10.91 -0.22
C MET A 1 20.58 10.52 0.24
N ALA A 2 19.65 10.20 -0.65
CA ALA A 2 18.33 9.68 -0.25
C ALA A 2 18.53 8.40 0.58
N SER A 3 17.79 8.23 1.66
CA SER A 3 17.91 7.04 2.50
C SER A 3 16.95 5.97 1.97
N VAL A 4 17.48 4.79 1.63
CA VAL A 4 16.69 3.64 1.20
C VAL A 4 15.80 3.18 2.35
N VAL A 5 14.49 3.13 2.12
CA VAL A 5 13.47 2.67 3.08
C VAL A 5 13.19 1.18 2.90
N VAL A 6 13.07 0.72 1.65
CA VAL A 6 12.88 -0.69 1.31
C VAL A 6 13.95 -1.12 0.31
N ASP A 7 14.60 -2.27 0.56
CA ASP A 7 15.57 -2.88 -0.34
C ASP A 7 15.25 -4.37 -0.49
N VAL A 8 14.85 -4.76 -1.69
CA VAL A 8 14.49 -6.13 -2.05
C VAL A 8 15.48 -6.66 -3.07
N VAL A 9 16.09 -7.81 -2.78
CA VAL A 9 17.12 -8.41 -3.64
C VAL A 9 16.77 -9.87 -3.92
N GLY A 10 16.52 -10.17 -5.19
CA GLY A 10 16.34 -11.53 -5.71
C GLY A 10 15.18 -12.29 -5.08
N LEU A 11 14.11 -11.60 -4.69
CA LEU A 11 12.97 -12.15 -3.97
C LEU A 11 12.26 -13.24 -4.79
N ARG A 12 12.19 -14.46 -4.24
CA ARG A 12 11.46 -15.60 -4.81
C ARG A 12 10.41 -16.13 -3.84
N LYS A 13 9.26 -16.48 -4.39
CA LYS A 13 8.17 -17.11 -3.64
C LYS A 13 7.37 -18.06 -4.49
N SER A 14 7.16 -19.24 -3.95
CA SER A 14 6.27 -20.26 -4.53
C SER A 14 5.16 -20.61 -3.53
N PHE A 15 4.00 -20.96 -4.04
CA PHE A 15 2.92 -21.58 -3.29
C PHE A 15 2.58 -22.90 -3.98
N ASP A 16 2.62 -23.99 -3.25
CA ASP A 16 2.49 -25.36 -3.78
C ASP A 16 3.48 -25.60 -4.93
N ARG A 17 2.99 -25.62 -6.19
CA ARG A 17 3.82 -25.87 -7.38
C ARG A 17 3.98 -24.63 -8.27
N ALA A 18 3.38 -23.49 -7.89
CA ALA A 18 3.39 -22.28 -8.68
C ALA A 18 4.43 -21.28 -8.12
N GLU A 19 5.48 -20.98 -8.89
CA GLU A 19 6.43 -19.92 -8.56
C GLU A 19 5.80 -18.56 -8.93
N VAL A 20 5.41 -17.78 -7.90
CA VAL A 20 4.70 -16.50 -8.03
C VAL A 20 5.66 -15.33 -8.19
N LEU A 21 6.76 -15.31 -7.42
CA LEU A 21 7.83 -14.31 -7.57
C LEU A 21 9.12 -15.02 -7.95
N ARG A 22 9.80 -14.50 -8.99
CA ARG A 22 10.90 -15.19 -9.68
C ARG A 22 12.19 -14.38 -9.69
N GLY A 23 12.55 -13.79 -8.54
CA GLY A 23 13.78 -13.01 -8.39
C GLY A 23 13.57 -11.51 -8.59
N VAL A 24 12.52 -10.98 -7.94
CA VAL A 24 12.22 -9.53 -7.96
C VAL A 24 13.24 -8.77 -7.14
N SER A 25 13.75 -7.66 -7.69
CA SER A 25 14.69 -6.76 -7.01
C SER A 25 14.31 -5.30 -7.24
N PHE A 26 14.30 -4.50 -6.18
CA PHE A 26 14.11 -3.05 -6.25
C PHE A 26 14.54 -2.39 -4.94
N GLN A 27 14.76 -1.09 -5.01
CA GLN A 27 14.94 -0.22 -3.85
C GLN A 27 13.84 0.84 -3.87
N LEU A 28 13.44 1.33 -2.70
CA LEU A 28 12.53 2.46 -2.53
C LEU A 28 13.21 3.49 -1.64
N ASP A 29 13.38 4.68 -2.15
CA ASP A 29 13.94 5.81 -1.41
C ASP A 29 12.87 6.51 -0.56
N ARG A 30 13.32 7.20 0.50
CA ARG A 30 12.42 8.04 1.32
C ARG A 30 11.78 9.14 0.47
N GLY A 31 10.47 9.33 0.65
CA GLY A 31 9.68 10.31 -0.11
C GLY A 31 9.30 9.85 -1.52
N GLU A 32 9.62 8.61 -1.89
CA GLU A 32 9.29 8.05 -3.20
C GLU A 32 7.99 7.25 -3.15
N THR A 33 7.17 7.37 -4.18
CA THR A 33 6.03 6.48 -4.46
C THR A 33 6.40 5.53 -5.60
N LEU A 34 6.63 4.25 -5.26
CA LEU A 34 6.78 3.18 -6.24
C LEU A 34 5.41 2.56 -6.54
N VAL A 35 4.97 2.63 -7.78
CA VAL A 35 3.79 1.88 -8.22
C VAL A 35 4.21 0.59 -8.90
N VAL A 36 3.65 -0.53 -8.46
CA VAL A 36 3.83 -1.84 -9.09
C VAL A 36 2.53 -2.25 -9.78
N MET A 37 2.54 -2.23 -11.10
CA MET A 37 1.42 -2.68 -11.91
C MET A 37 1.59 -4.12 -12.38
N GLY A 38 0.48 -4.75 -12.76
CA GLY A 38 0.49 -6.10 -13.32
C GLY A 38 -0.92 -6.69 -13.37
N GLY A 39 -1.11 -7.72 -14.14
CA GLY A 39 -2.38 -8.43 -14.25
C GLY A 39 -2.81 -9.10 -12.94
N SER A 40 -4.05 -9.60 -12.91
CA SER A 40 -4.52 -10.41 -11.78
C SER A 40 -3.64 -11.67 -11.63
N GLY A 41 -3.24 -11.97 -10.40
CA GLY A 41 -2.37 -13.12 -10.13
C GLY A 41 -0.88 -12.94 -10.45
N SER A 42 -0.42 -11.76 -10.92
CA SER A 42 1.00 -11.53 -11.23
C SER A 42 1.94 -11.52 -10.02
N GLY A 43 1.40 -11.49 -8.79
CA GLY A 43 2.19 -11.52 -7.54
C GLY A 43 2.30 -10.18 -6.81
N LYS A 44 1.59 -9.13 -7.22
CA LYS A 44 1.63 -7.78 -6.59
C LYS A 44 1.37 -7.80 -5.08
N THR A 45 0.23 -8.35 -4.67
CA THR A 45 -0.12 -8.50 -3.25
C THR A 45 0.90 -9.37 -2.50
N VAL A 46 1.43 -10.42 -3.16
CA VAL A 46 2.47 -11.28 -2.59
C VAL A 46 3.75 -10.47 -2.32
N LEU A 47 4.17 -9.64 -3.29
CA LEU A 47 5.31 -8.74 -3.11
C LEU A 47 5.09 -7.79 -1.92
N LEU A 48 3.93 -7.15 -1.85
CA LEU A 48 3.59 -6.21 -0.78
C LEU A 48 3.59 -6.88 0.60
N ARG A 49 3.08 -8.12 0.69
CA ARG A 49 3.07 -8.90 1.93
C ARG A 49 4.47 -9.28 2.41
N HIS A 50 5.45 -9.48 1.51
CA HIS A 50 6.85 -9.68 1.89
C HIS A 50 7.44 -8.40 2.50
N VAL A 51 7.18 -7.24 1.90
CA VAL A 51 7.64 -5.95 2.46
C VAL A 51 7.04 -5.69 3.84
N ALA A 52 5.77 -6.06 4.05
CA ALA A 52 5.12 -5.96 5.37
C ALA A 52 5.58 -7.03 6.38
N GLY A 53 6.42 -7.98 5.98
CA GLY A 53 6.84 -9.10 6.82
C GLY A 53 5.70 -10.08 7.16
N LEU A 54 4.61 -10.08 6.39
CA LEU A 54 3.46 -10.97 6.60
C LEU A 54 3.67 -12.38 6.06
N ILE A 55 4.60 -12.54 5.12
CA ILE A 55 5.02 -13.83 4.57
C ILE A 55 6.53 -13.86 4.40
N ARG A 56 7.13 -15.03 4.55
CA ARG A 56 8.57 -15.24 4.38
C ARG A 56 8.91 -15.64 2.95
N PRO A 57 10.01 -15.11 2.38
CA PRO A 57 10.48 -15.53 1.07
C PRO A 57 11.03 -16.97 1.10
N ASP A 58 11.04 -17.63 -0.06
CA ASP A 58 11.73 -18.92 -0.22
C ASP A 58 13.23 -18.68 -0.45
N SER A 59 13.58 -17.57 -1.09
CA SER A 59 14.95 -17.05 -1.22
C SER A 59 14.97 -15.58 -1.59
N GLY A 60 16.14 -14.94 -1.49
CA GLY A 60 16.31 -13.51 -1.63
C GLY A 60 16.29 -12.80 -0.28
N GLN A 61 16.38 -11.47 -0.31
CA GLN A 61 16.43 -10.63 0.88
C GLN A 61 15.40 -9.51 0.80
N VAL A 62 14.82 -9.17 1.95
CA VAL A 62 13.92 -8.02 2.13
C VAL A 62 14.41 -7.21 3.31
N ARG A 63 14.86 -5.98 3.05
CA ARG A 63 15.24 -5.04 4.11
C ARG A 63 14.25 -3.90 4.15
N VAL A 64 13.81 -3.56 5.35
CA VAL A 64 12.92 -2.42 5.59
C VAL A 64 13.51 -1.59 6.71
N PHE A 65 13.62 -0.27 6.49
CA PHE A 65 14.29 0.65 7.42
C PHE A 65 15.72 0.19 7.79
N GLY A 66 16.43 -0.43 6.84
CA GLY A 66 17.78 -0.96 7.02
C GLY A 66 17.88 -2.33 7.69
N LEU A 67 16.77 -2.90 8.18
CA LEU A 67 16.73 -4.20 8.86
C LEU A 67 16.31 -5.31 7.91
N ALA A 68 17.04 -6.43 7.88
CA ALA A 68 16.64 -7.65 7.16
C ALA A 68 15.49 -8.31 7.94
N ILE A 69 14.32 -8.48 7.29
CA ILE A 69 13.09 -8.88 7.99
C ILE A 69 12.72 -10.36 7.78
N GLU A 70 13.34 -11.05 6.83
CA GLU A 70 13.00 -12.43 6.46
C GLU A 70 13.25 -13.46 7.57
N GLY A 71 14.18 -13.18 8.49
CA GLY A 71 14.56 -14.06 9.59
C GLY A 71 13.97 -13.70 10.95
N LEU A 72 13.28 -12.55 11.05
CA LEU A 72 12.78 -12.02 12.32
C LEU A 72 11.58 -12.83 12.85
N SER A 73 11.47 -12.90 14.17
CA SER A 73 10.28 -13.38 14.86
C SER A 73 9.13 -12.38 14.79
N GLU A 74 7.92 -12.78 15.15
CA GLU A 74 6.77 -11.86 15.20
C GLU A 74 6.99 -10.69 16.17
N GLU A 75 7.64 -10.96 17.32
CA GLU A 75 7.96 -9.93 18.30
C GLU A 75 8.97 -8.89 17.76
N GLU A 76 9.97 -9.34 17.00
CA GLU A 76 10.98 -8.47 16.37
C GLU A 76 10.39 -7.68 15.18
N LEU A 77 9.34 -8.19 14.53
CA LEU A 77 8.64 -7.49 13.45
C LEU A 77 7.70 -6.39 13.96
N LEU A 78 7.19 -6.47 15.18
CA LEU A 78 6.24 -5.48 15.73
C LEU A 78 6.74 -4.03 15.66
N PRO A 79 7.98 -3.69 16.11
CA PRO A 79 8.48 -2.32 16.03
C PRO A 79 8.61 -1.81 14.58
N ILE A 80 8.89 -2.71 13.62
CA ILE A 80 9.00 -2.39 12.20
C ILE A 80 7.61 -2.10 11.63
N ARG A 81 6.63 -2.98 11.91
CA ARG A 81 5.24 -2.85 11.44
C ARG A 81 4.55 -1.61 12.01
N ARG A 82 4.88 -1.16 13.21
CA ARG A 82 4.36 0.10 13.80
C ARG A 82 4.74 1.35 12.98
N ARG A 83 5.78 1.26 12.17
CA ARG A 83 6.23 2.33 11.27
C ARG A 83 5.63 2.21 9.88
N MET A 84 4.74 1.23 9.65
CA MET A 84 4.08 0.96 8.38
C MET A 84 2.57 1.13 8.50
N GLY A 85 1.96 1.72 7.48
CA GLY A 85 0.51 1.67 7.25
C GLY A 85 0.20 0.69 6.12
N TYR A 86 -0.74 -0.22 6.31
CA TYR A 86 -1.18 -1.15 5.28
C TYR A 86 -2.65 -0.93 4.95
N VAL A 87 -2.93 -0.60 3.69
CA VAL A 87 -4.29 -0.44 3.16
C VAL A 87 -4.62 -1.66 2.32
N PHE A 88 -5.52 -2.50 2.82
CA PHE A 88 -5.95 -3.74 2.17
C PHE A 88 -6.96 -3.47 1.04
N GLN A 89 -6.98 -4.33 0.03
CA GLN A 89 -7.91 -4.25 -1.10
C GLN A 89 -9.38 -4.12 -0.68
N GLY A 90 -9.82 -4.81 0.39
CA GLY A 90 -11.18 -4.75 0.94
C GLY A 90 -11.38 -3.71 2.05
N ALA A 91 -10.42 -2.78 2.28
CA ALA A 91 -10.32 -1.91 3.45
C ALA A 91 -10.14 -2.67 4.79
N ALA A 92 -10.59 -3.90 4.91
CA ALA A 92 -10.48 -4.81 6.06
C ALA A 92 -10.89 -4.14 7.40
N LEU A 93 -11.98 -3.37 7.38
CA LEU A 93 -12.55 -2.79 8.59
C LEU A 93 -13.15 -3.88 9.48
N PHE A 94 -13.13 -3.65 10.78
CA PHE A 94 -13.85 -4.48 11.74
C PHE A 94 -15.35 -4.16 11.66
N ASP A 95 -16.16 -5.08 11.17
CA ASP A 95 -17.58 -4.87 10.88
C ASP A 95 -18.41 -4.54 12.13
N SER A 96 -17.96 -4.99 13.30
CA SER A 96 -18.62 -4.75 14.60
C SER A 96 -18.20 -3.45 15.29
N LEU A 97 -17.23 -2.72 14.74
CA LEU A 97 -16.72 -1.48 15.29
C LEU A 97 -17.19 -0.30 14.44
N SER A 98 -17.50 0.83 15.11
CA SER A 98 -17.79 2.10 14.45
C SER A 98 -16.55 2.60 13.66
N VAL A 99 -16.75 3.63 12.83
CA VAL A 99 -15.65 4.32 12.14
C VAL A 99 -14.64 4.85 13.15
N HIS A 100 -15.12 5.51 14.21
CA HIS A 100 -14.25 6.00 15.30
C HIS A 100 -13.40 4.87 15.87
N GLU A 101 -14.02 3.77 16.26
CA GLU A 101 -13.32 2.63 16.87
C GLU A 101 -12.35 1.96 15.91
N ASN A 102 -12.71 1.81 14.62
CA ASN A 102 -11.81 1.29 13.59
C ASN A 102 -10.55 2.13 13.46
N VAL A 103 -10.67 3.46 13.42
CA VAL A 103 -9.54 4.37 13.26
C VAL A 103 -8.75 4.51 14.56
N ALA A 104 -9.41 4.50 15.73
CA ALA A 104 -8.79 4.56 17.05
C ALA A 104 -8.02 3.29 17.42
N PHE A 105 -8.39 2.14 16.83
CA PHE A 105 -7.84 0.83 17.21
C PHE A 105 -6.29 0.78 17.23
N PRO A 106 -5.56 1.23 16.18
CA PRO A 106 -4.10 1.22 16.22
C PRO A 106 -3.51 2.11 17.31
N LEU A 107 -4.14 3.23 17.64
CA LEU A 107 -3.67 4.13 18.70
C LEU A 107 -3.80 3.48 20.08
N ARG A 108 -4.93 2.83 20.35
CA ARG A 108 -5.16 2.11 21.61
C ARG A 108 -4.20 0.97 21.82
N GLU A 109 -3.87 0.23 20.74
CA GLU A 109 -2.96 -0.92 20.81
C GLU A 109 -1.47 -0.52 20.90
N HIS A 110 -1.10 0.65 20.36
CA HIS A 110 0.31 0.96 20.15
C HIS A 110 0.81 2.22 20.85
N THR A 111 -0.07 2.97 21.51
CA THR A 111 0.29 4.22 22.20
C THR A 111 -0.28 4.24 23.63
N SER A 112 0.16 5.21 24.42
CA SER A 112 -0.38 5.50 25.76
C SER A 112 -1.25 6.76 25.77
N LEU A 113 -1.79 7.17 24.62
CA LEU A 113 -2.64 8.34 24.50
C LEU A 113 -3.95 8.15 25.29
N SER A 114 -4.44 9.22 25.88
CA SER A 114 -5.76 9.27 26.52
C SER A 114 -6.88 9.25 25.47
N GLU A 115 -8.10 8.82 25.85
CA GLU A 115 -9.25 8.80 24.94
C GLU A 115 -9.55 10.17 24.28
N PRO A 116 -9.45 11.33 24.99
CA PRO A 116 -9.57 12.63 24.32
C PRO A 116 -8.52 12.86 23.24
N GLU A 117 -7.24 12.54 23.49
CA GLU A 117 -6.15 12.68 22.50
C GLU A 117 -6.36 11.75 21.31
N ILE A 118 -6.82 10.52 21.56
CA ILE A 118 -7.19 9.57 20.49
C ILE A 118 -8.34 10.15 19.66
N HIS A 119 -9.37 10.69 20.28
CA HIS A 119 -10.51 11.27 19.59
C HIS A 119 -10.10 12.44 18.66
N GLU A 120 -9.29 13.37 19.15
CA GLU A 120 -8.75 14.47 18.35
C GLU A 120 -7.93 13.96 17.16
N ARG A 121 -7.10 12.95 17.37
CA ARG A 121 -6.29 12.34 16.31
C ARG A 121 -7.16 11.65 15.26
N VAL A 122 -8.24 10.95 15.68
CA VAL A 122 -9.20 10.31 14.77
C VAL A 122 -9.91 11.35 13.90
N ILE A 123 -10.41 12.44 14.49
CA ILE A 123 -11.05 13.53 13.74
C ILE A 123 -10.07 14.13 12.73
N HIS A 124 -8.85 14.41 13.17
CA HIS A 124 -7.82 14.96 12.30
C HIS A 124 -7.57 14.06 11.08
N VAL A 125 -7.30 12.77 11.27
CA VAL A 125 -6.98 11.88 10.16
C VAL A 125 -8.19 11.62 9.25
N LEU A 126 -9.42 11.61 9.78
CA LEU A 126 -10.63 11.53 8.97
C LEU A 126 -10.81 12.77 8.09
N SER A 127 -10.49 13.94 8.60
CA SER A 127 -10.53 15.18 7.81
C SER A 127 -9.53 15.14 6.63
N LEU A 128 -8.34 14.56 6.84
CA LEU A 128 -7.34 14.38 5.77
C LEU A 128 -7.86 13.52 4.62
N VAL A 129 -8.70 12.52 4.93
CA VAL A 129 -9.33 11.66 3.91
C VAL A 129 -10.69 12.19 3.43
N GLY A 130 -11.04 13.44 3.75
CA GLY A 130 -12.28 14.09 3.32
C GLY A 130 -13.55 13.48 3.93
N LEU A 131 -13.49 13.05 5.20
CA LEU A 131 -14.63 12.56 5.98
C LEU A 131 -14.83 13.46 7.20
N GLY A 132 -16.08 13.83 7.48
CA GLY A 132 -16.47 14.65 8.63
C GLY A 132 -16.71 13.82 9.89
N GLU A 133 -17.07 14.51 10.99
CA GLU A 133 -17.39 13.87 12.26
C GLU A 133 -18.70 13.09 12.25
N ASP A 134 -19.60 13.41 11.31
CA ASP A 134 -20.88 12.73 11.11
C ASP A 134 -20.74 11.24 10.83
N VAL A 135 -19.58 10.79 10.32
CA VAL A 135 -19.33 9.37 10.07
C VAL A 135 -18.83 8.61 11.30
N LEU A 136 -18.38 9.28 12.37
CA LEU A 136 -17.78 8.65 13.55
C LEU A 136 -18.60 7.50 14.15
N PRO A 137 -19.94 7.65 14.34
CA PRO A 137 -20.77 6.60 14.94
C PRO A 137 -21.18 5.49 13.97
N LEU A 138 -20.95 5.66 12.65
CA LEU A 138 -21.42 4.72 11.63
C LEU A 138 -20.63 3.42 11.66
N LEU A 139 -21.32 2.31 11.35
CA LEU A 139 -20.69 1.02 11.10
C LEU A 139 -20.22 0.90 9.65
N PRO A 140 -19.25 0.02 9.34
CA PRO A 140 -18.80 -0.21 7.97
C PRO A 140 -19.92 -0.56 6.98
N SER A 141 -20.98 -1.22 7.42
CA SER A 141 -22.15 -1.57 6.60
C SER A 141 -22.98 -0.36 6.16
N GLU A 142 -22.87 0.77 6.87
CA GLU A 142 -23.62 2.01 6.58
C GLU A 142 -22.83 2.95 5.64
N LEU A 143 -21.58 2.59 5.29
CA LEU A 143 -20.68 3.38 4.46
C LEU A 143 -20.77 2.97 2.97
N SER A 144 -20.61 3.94 2.08
CA SER A 144 -20.36 3.65 0.67
C SER A 144 -19.00 2.93 0.47
N GLY A 145 -18.78 2.30 -0.68
CA GLY A 145 -17.49 1.65 -0.99
C GLY A 145 -16.31 2.61 -0.90
N GLY A 146 -16.48 3.83 -1.44
CA GLY A 146 -15.45 4.88 -1.35
C GLY A 146 -15.20 5.36 0.07
N MET A 147 -16.23 5.51 0.90
CA MET A 147 -16.08 5.87 2.31
C MET A 147 -15.32 4.77 3.08
N ARG A 148 -15.68 3.49 2.88
CA ARG A 148 -14.94 2.37 3.52
C ARG A 148 -13.45 2.40 3.19
N LYS A 149 -13.09 2.65 1.93
CA LYS A 149 -11.68 2.77 1.51
C LYS A 149 -10.99 3.92 2.23
N ARG A 150 -11.62 5.10 2.29
CA ARG A 150 -11.06 6.28 2.97
C ARG A 150 -10.90 6.05 4.47
N VAL A 151 -11.85 5.38 5.13
CA VAL A 151 -11.70 4.97 6.54
C VAL A 151 -10.54 3.98 6.71
N GLY A 152 -10.36 3.02 5.79
CA GLY A 152 -9.22 2.11 5.79
C GLY A 152 -7.87 2.83 5.65
N ILE A 153 -7.81 3.87 4.80
CA ILE A 153 -6.64 4.74 4.67
C ILE A 153 -6.42 5.54 5.96
N ALA A 154 -7.46 6.15 6.52
CA ALA A 154 -7.40 6.87 7.79
C ALA A 154 -6.85 6.01 8.93
N ARG A 155 -7.34 4.76 9.05
CA ARG A 155 -6.85 3.80 10.04
C ARG A 155 -5.36 3.48 9.86
N ALA A 156 -4.89 3.38 8.63
CA ALA A 156 -3.47 3.13 8.35
C ALA A 156 -2.59 4.37 8.62
N LEU A 157 -3.13 5.58 8.46
CA LEU A 157 -2.43 6.85 8.64
C LEU A 157 -2.37 7.32 10.09
N VAL A 158 -3.31 6.90 10.95
CA VAL A 158 -3.48 7.46 12.30
C VAL A 158 -2.25 7.29 13.20
N ILE A 159 -1.41 6.29 12.93
CA ILE A 159 -0.14 6.04 13.62
C ILE A 159 1.05 6.79 13.02
N GLU A 160 0.82 7.68 12.04
CA GLU A 160 1.86 8.45 11.34
C GLU A 160 2.99 7.57 10.76
N PRO A 161 2.67 6.61 9.87
CA PRO A 161 3.65 5.68 9.36
C PRO A 161 4.71 6.35 8.49
N GLU A 162 5.93 5.78 8.49
CA GLU A 162 7.02 6.20 7.60
C GLU A 162 6.96 5.52 6.23
N LEU A 163 6.20 4.43 6.11
CA LEU A 163 5.98 3.68 4.87
C LEU A 163 4.52 3.30 4.75
N MET A 164 3.88 3.67 3.64
CA MET A 164 2.53 3.24 3.31
C MET A 164 2.54 2.15 2.24
N LEU A 165 1.76 1.12 2.47
CA LEU A 165 1.56 -0.01 1.57
C LEU A 165 0.09 -0.06 1.13
N PHE A 166 -0.17 0.18 -0.17
CA PHE A 166 -1.52 0.20 -0.72
C PHE A 166 -1.73 -1.02 -1.63
N ASP A 167 -2.66 -1.89 -1.25
CA ASP A 167 -3.05 -3.07 -2.02
C ASP A 167 -4.36 -2.80 -2.75
N GLU A 168 -4.28 -2.51 -4.07
CA GLU A 168 -5.42 -2.21 -4.96
C GLU A 168 -6.38 -1.17 -4.36
N PRO A 169 -5.91 0.05 -4.03
CA PRO A 169 -6.71 1.02 -3.26
C PRO A 169 -7.95 1.52 -3.98
N THR A 170 -8.00 1.45 -5.33
CA THR A 170 -9.13 1.89 -6.15
C THR A 170 -10.02 0.74 -6.62
N ALA A 171 -9.67 -0.52 -6.32
CA ALA A 171 -10.43 -1.67 -6.78
C ALA A 171 -11.89 -1.64 -6.31
N GLY A 172 -12.82 -1.78 -7.26
CA GLY A 172 -14.26 -1.80 -7.00
C GLY A 172 -14.88 -0.42 -6.74
N LEU A 173 -14.15 0.66 -6.98
CA LEU A 173 -14.66 2.02 -6.93
C LEU A 173 -15.10 2.51 -8.32
N ASP A 174 -16.06 3.41 -8.34
CA ASP A 174 -16.39 4.20 -9.53
C ASP A 174 -15.26 5.20 -9.85
N PRO A 175 -15.22 5.76 -11.07
CA PRO A 175 -14.14 6.66 -11.50
C PRO A 175 -13.94 7.89 -10.60
N THR A 176 -15.03 8.44 -10.06
CA THR A 176 -14.97 9.63 -9.18
C THR A 176 -14.28 9.30 -7.86
N ASN A 177 -14.68 8.21 -7.21
CA ASN A 177 -14.06 7.76 -5.97
C ASN A 177 -12.62 7.29 -6.18
N SER A 178 -12.30 6.64 -7.32
CA SER A 178 -10.94 6.25 -7.69
C SER A 178 -10.02 7.47 -7.79
N LYS A 179 -10.49 8.54 -8.47
CA LYS A 179 -9.76 9.79 -8.60
C LYS A 179 -9.50 10.43 -7.23
N MET A 180 -10.52 10.49 -6.36
CA MET A 180 -10.36 11.02 -4.99
C MET A 180 -9.30 10.26 -4.18
N VAL A 181 -9.24 8.93 -4.28
CA VAL A 181 -8.21 8.12 -3.62
C VAL A 181 -6.83 8.43 -4.20
N GLY A 182 -6.70 8.58 -5.51
CA GLY A 182 -5.44 8.99 -6.15
C GLY A 182 -4.96 10.36 -5.67
N GLU A 183 -5.85 11.36 -5.65
CA GLU A 183 -5.55 12.71 -5.14
C GLU A 183 -5.13 12.68 -3.66
N LEU A 184 -5.78 11.85 -2.85
CA LEU A 184 -5.41 11.64 -1.45
C LEU A 184 -3.99 11.09 -1.32
N ILE A 185 -3.63 10.05 -2.09
CA ILE A 185 -2.26 9.49 -2.06
C ILE A 185 -1.23 10.55 -2.44
N VAL A 186 -1.53 11.42 -3.43
CA VAL A 186 -0.65 12.54 -3.79
C VAL A 186 -0.54 13.55 -2.65
N GLN A 187 -1.64 13.87 -1.94
CA GLN A 187 -1.63 14.81 -0.81
C GLN A 187 -0.81 14.33 0.38
N LEU A 188 -0.63 13.01 0.54
CA LEU A 188 0.22 12.44 1.60
C LEU A 188 1.71 12.69 1.38
N LYS A 189 2.15 13.07 0.17
CA LYS A 189 3.55 13.38 -0.12
C LYS A 189 4.02 14.58 0.70
N GLY A 190 5.17 14.41 1.35
CA GLY A 190 5.76 15.44 2.22
C GLY A 190 5.22 15.44 3.66
N GLY A 191 4.41 14.45 4.03
CA GLY A 191 3.87 14.27 5.38
C GLY A 191 3.96 12.83 5.88
N ALA A 192 3.07 12.45 6.79
CA ALA A 192 2.97 11.05 7.23
C ALA A 192 2.62 10.15 6.04
N GLY A 193 3.43 9.12 5.79
CA GLY A 193 3.22 8.21 4.66
C GLY A 193 3.71 8.73 3.31
N ASP A 194 4.64 9.69 3.30
CA ASP A 194 5.26 10.24 2.09
C ASP A 194 6.00 9.19 1.24
N THR A 195 6.47 8.12 1.87
CA THR A 195 7.11 6.98 1.20
C THR A 195 6.07 5.88 1.02
N SER A 196 5.85 5.43 -0.20
CA SER A 196 4.77 4.46 -0.43
C SER A 196 5.05 3.44 -1.54
N ILE A 197 4.48 2.24 -1.38
CA ILE A 197 4.34 1.26 -2.44
C ILE A 197 2.85 1.09 -2.72
N VAL A 198 2.47 1.29 -3.97
CA VAL A 198 1.09 1.10 -4.45
C VAL A 198 1.08 -0.06 -5.42
N VAL A 199 0.36 -1.14 -5.13
CA VAL A 199 0.14 -2.19 -6.11
C VAL A 199 -1.24 -2.03 -6.72
N THR A 200 -1.33 -2.03 -8.05
CA THR A 200 -2.58 -1.81 -8.77
C THR A 200 -2.55 -2.34 -10.20
N HIS A 201 -3.72 -2.50 -10.80
CA HIS A 201 -3.91 -2.67 -12.25
C HIS A 201 -4.50 -1.41 -12.91
N ASP A 202 -4.77 -0.36 -12.13
CA ASP A 202 -5.35 0.90 -12.59
C ASP A 202 -4.27 1.82 -13.16
N VAL A 203 -4.28 2.01 -14.49
CA VAL A 203 -3.30 2.82 -15.22
C VAL A 203 -3.41 4.31 -14.86
N GLU A 204 -4.63 4.81 -14.64
CA GLU A 204 -4.85 6.22 -14.31
C GLU A 204 -4.36 6.55 -12.90
N LEU A 205 -4.61 5.65 -11.93
CA LEU A 205 -4.03 5.77 -10.61
C LEU A 205 -2.50 5.79 -10.69
N ALA A 206 -1.90 4.84 -11.42
CA ALA A 206 -0.45 4.75 -11.57
C ALA A 206 0.16 6.04 -12.15
N ARG A 207 -0.47 6.62 -13.18
CA ARG A 207 -0.04 7.90 -13.78
C ARG A 207 -0.09 9.06 -12.79
N THR A 208 -1.10 9.06 -11.92
CA THR A 208 -1.36 10.16 -10.98
C THR A 208 -0.37 10.15 -9.81
N VAL A 209 -0.06 8.97 -9.26
CA VAL A 209 0.65 8.89 -7.98
C VAL A 209 2.13 8.52 -8.09
N ALA A 210 2.56 7.85 -9.19
CA ALA A 210 3.89 7.27 -9.28
C ALA A 210 5.01 8.30 -9.46
N ASP A 211 6.07 8.19 -8.66
CA ASP A 211 7.39 8.76 -8.98
C ASP A 211 8.19 7.77 -9.83
N ARG A 212 8.04 6.47 -9.53
CA ARG A 212 8.58 5.36 -10.31
C ARG A 212 7.53 4.28 -10.50
N LEU A 213 7.54 3.67 -11.68
CA LEU A 213 6.60 2.65 -12.10
C LEU A 213 7.35 1.36 -12.46
N ALA A 214 6.83 0.23 -11.98
CA ALA A 214 7.31 -1.10 -12.33
C ALA A 214 6.14 -1.94 -12.86
N ILE A 215 6.37 -2.69 -13.94
CA ILE A 215 5.40 -3.66 -14.46
C ILE A 215 5.84 -5.06 -14.07
N LEU A 216 5.03 -5.73 -13.26
CA LEU A 216 5.24 -7.10 -12.80
C LEU A 216 4.50 -8.08 -13.72
N MET A 217 5.26 -8.87 -14.46
CA MET A 217 4.75 -9.90 -15.38
C MET A 217 5.50 -11.22 -15.09
N ASP A 218 4.78 -12.33 -15.08
CA ASP A 218 5.34 -13.66 -14.85
C ASP A 218 6.28 -13.75 -13.64
N GLY A 219 5.95 -13.03 -12.56
CA GLY A 219 6.72 -13.01 -11.33
C GLY A 219 8.04 -12.22 -11.40
N ARG A 220 8.26 -11.40 -12.43
CA ARG A 220 9.45 -10.55 -12.62
C ARG A 220 9.05 -9.13 -13.03
N PHE A 221 9.90 -8.17 -12.75
CA PHE A 221 9.75 -6.85 -13.36
C PHE A 221 10.17 -6.90 -14.84
N ALA A 222 9.19 -6.68 -15.73
CA ALA A 222 9.44 -6.54 -17.16
C ALA A 222 10.11 -5.21 -17.49
N VAL A 223 9.67 -4.14 -16.81
CA VAL A 223 10.26 -2.81 -16.95
C VAL A 223 10.10 -2.04 -15.63
N VAL A 224 11.10 -1.21 -15.31
CA VAL A 224 11.09 -0.28 -14.19
C VAL A 224 11.67 1.06 -14.64
N GLY A 225 11.01 2.16 -14.35
CA GLY A 225 11.49 3.49 -14.75
C GLY A 225 10.54 4.60 -14.31
N ARG A 226 10.74 5.80 -14.83
CA ARG A 226 9.78 6.90 -14.66
C ARG A 226 8.46 6.56 -15.38
N PRO A 227 7.30 7.05 -14.92
CA PRO A 227 6.02 6.72 -15.53
C PRO A 227 5.99 6.93 -17.06
N ASN A 228 6.49 8.08 -17.55
CA ASN A 228 6.52 8.37 -18.98
C ASN A 228 7.41 7.40 -19.77
N GLU A 229 8.53 6.95 -19.21
CA GLU A 229 9.45 6.00 -19.83
C GLU A 229 8.79 4.61 -19.94
N VAL A 230 8.16 4.16 -18.85
CA VAL A 230 7.47 2.87 -18.81
C VAL A 230 6.26 2.86 -19.73
N MET A 231 5.46 3.93 -19.75
CA MET A 231 4.29 4.06 -20.64
C MET A 231 4.68 4.10 -22.12
N ALA A 232 5.89 4.58 -22.45
CA ALA A 232 6.47 4.60 -23.80
C ALA A 232 7.33 3.37 -24.11
N SER A 233 7.29 2.32 -23.28
CA SER A 233 8.09 1.10 -23.51
C SER A 233 7.85 0.50 -24.89
N GLY A 234 8.93 0.11 -25.56
CA GLY A 234 8.85 -0.62 -26.83
C GLY A 234 8.54 -2.11 -26.70
N ASP A 235 8.39 -2.63 -25.48
CA ASP A 235 8.06 -4.04 -25.23
C ASP A 235 6.58 -4.31 -25.58
N PRO A 236 6.28 -5.18 -26.55
CA PRO A 236 4.90 -5.48 -26.96
C PRO A 236 4.02 -6.02 -25.82
N ALA A 237 4.58 -6.83 -24.89
CA ALA A 237 3.84 -7.39 -23.78
C ALA A 237 3.44 -6.30 -22.77
N VAL A 238 4.37 -5.36 -22.50
CA VAL A 238 4.09 -4.18 -21.65
C VAL A 238 3.03 -3.31 -22.31
N GLN A 239 3.11 -3.04 -23.62
CA GLN A 239 2.12 -2.23 -24.32
C GLN A 239 0.73 -2.91 -24.36
N ALA A 240 0.65 -4.21 -24.60
CA ALA A 240 -0.61 -4.97 -24.54
C ALA A 240 -1.25 -4.88 -23.13
N PHE A 241 -0.45 -4.99 -22.08
CA PHE A 241 -0.93 -4.82 -20.70
C PHE A 241 -1.47 -3.41 -20.46
N LEU A 242 -0.74 -2.37 -20.86
CA LEU A 242 -1.13 -0.96 -20.67
C LEU A 242 -2.38 -0.58 -21.49
N ALA A 243 -2.58 -1.21 -22.64
CA ALA A 243 -3.77 -1.06 -23.48
C ALA A 243 -5.02 -1.80 -22.95
N GLY A 244 -4.84 -2.66 -21.93
CA GLY A 244 -5.93 -3.51 -21.41
C GLY A 244 -6.17 -4.79 -22.21
N ASP A 245 -5.29 -5.12 -23.15
CA ASP A 245 -5.41 -6.30 -24.05
C ASP A 245 -4.78 -7.57 -23.48
N ALA A 246 -4.05 -7.48 -22.36
CA ALA A 246 -3.44 -8.61 -21.69
C ALA A 246 -4.50 -9.35 -20.82
N ARG A 247 -4.79 -10.59 -21.21
CA ARG A 247 -5.61 -11.55 -20.45
C ARG A 247 -4.79 -12.32 -19.42
#